data_ae659adfc233734b10197f9d246141a9
#
_entry.id   ae659adfc233734b10197f9d246141a9
#
_cell.length_a   1.000
_cell.length_b   1.000
_cell.length_c   1.000
_cell.angle_alpha   90.00
_cell.angle_beta   90.00
_cell.angle_gamma   90.00
#
_symmetry.space_group_name_H-M   'P 1'
#
loop_
_entity.id
_entity.type
_entity.pdbx_description
1 polymer ?
#
loop_
_entity_poly.entity_id
_entity_poly.type
_entity_poly.pdbx_seq_one_letter_code
_entity_poly.pdbx_strand_id
1 'polypeptide(L)'
;MKYKIRFLAFFATMTLFSLSANYAHPVTPTIIQALGLHDYMFGLALATMMIANFLFSPFWGKINLYISSRRSLCICCIGYGLAQLGFACSTTELTVLLYRLLAGVFVGGIFVGLLTYVVNIAKPEDQGKYLTISATIQAVAGAFGYLIGGFIGEYSIRATFIIQAATLCLAGILFLLVCRNDATTVTKPSAKELLTSANPLQAFFDGKHFMNKGFALLFLLCILINFANTAFDQAFNYYLKDQLELTSSYNGIIKAAVGIITFLFNTTLCVWIIKKTHRPLSLTVLVAVCTLSAICTLMTPKTWLFISVSVLVYAGYSVSIPVLQSVVADQADPAQKNLVMGFYNAAKSLGSVIGSLAAGFIYALHAKLPFACVALIYGICIPTALGYLIFSKKRR
;
A
#
# COMPACT_ATOMS: atom_id res chain seq x y z
N MET A 1 -0.62 7.45 -33.10
CA MET A 1 -1.66 6.45 -32.82
C MET A 1 -1.15 5.25 -32.02
N LYS A 2 -0.10 4.54 -32.47
CA LYS A 2 0.46 3.35 -31.78
C LYS A 2 0.93 3.57 -30.32
N TYR A 3 1.44 4.76 -29.96
CA TYR A 3 1.88 5.10 -28.60
C TYR A 3 0.71 5.15 -27.61
N LYS A 4 -0.34 5.91 -27.91
CA LYS A 4 -1.53 6.03 -27.03
C LYS A 4 -2.27 4.70 -26.86
N ILE A 5 -2.41 3.91 -27.92
CA ILE A 5 -3.07 2.59 -27.87
C ILE A 5 -2.32 1.64 -26.93
N ARG A 6 -0.98 1.65 -26.92
CA ARG A 6 -0.18 0.81 -26.01
C ARG A 6 -0.32 1.20 -24.53
N PHE A 7 -0.34 2.50 -24.22
CA PHE A 7 -0.62 2.92 -22.85
C PHE A 7 -2.04 2.57 -22.42
N LEU A 8 -3.01 2.65 -23.32
CA LEU A 8 -4.37 2.21 -23.04
C LEU A 8 -4.41 0.70 -22.71
N ALA A 9 -3.75 -0.14 -23.52
CA ALA A 9 -3.65 -1.57 -23.28
C ALA A 9 -2.86 -1.90 -21.99
N PHE A 10 -1.79 -1.17 -21.70
CA PHE A 10 -1.05 -1.29 -20.44
C PHE A 10 -1.93 -0.95 -19.24
N PHE A 11 -2.67 0.15 -19.28
CA PHE A 11 -3.56 0.54 -18.19
C PHE A 11 -4.75 -0.41 -18.02
N ALA A 12 -5.28 -0.97 -19.11
CA ALA A 12 -6.30 -2.01 -19.05
C ALA A 12 -5.77 -3.28 -18.36
N THR A 13 -4.55 -3.71 -18.69
CA THR A 13 -3.88 -4.84 -18.04
C THR A 13 -3.58 -4.54 -16.56
N MET A 14 -3.16 -3.32 -16.26
CA MET A 14 -2.91 -2.87 -14.89
C MET A 14 -4.21 -2.83 -14.07
N THR A 15 -5.34 -2.47 -14.69
CA THR A 15 -6.66 -2.54 -14.04
C THR A 15 -7.00 -3.99 -13.68
N LEU A 16 -6.83 -4.93 -14.61
CA LEU A 16 -7.02 -6.36 -14.35
C LEU A 16 -6.13 -6.85 -13.19
N PHE A 17 -4.84 -6.50 -13.22
CA PHE A 17 -3.92 -6.83 -12.13
C PHE A 17 -4.41 -6.24 -10.78
N SER A 18 -4.77 -4.95 -10.75
CA SER A 18 -5.16 -4.27 -9.51
C SER A 18 -6.46 -4.82 -8.91
N LEU A 19 -7.43 -5.20 -9.76
CA LEU A 19 -8.61 -5.96 -9.34
C LEU A 19 -8.20 -7.29 -8.70
N SER A 20 -7.43 -8.09 -9.45
CA SER A 20 -7.05 -9.46 -9.07
C SER A 20 -6.23 -9.49 -7.78
N ALA A 21 -5.28 -8.57 -7.63
CA ALA A 21 -4.40 -8.50 -6.46
C ALA A 21 -5.18 -8.34 -5.15
N ASN A 22 -6.40 -7.82 -5.22
CA ASN A 22 -7.22 -7.51 -4.04
C ASN A 22 -8.34 -8.53 -3.75
N TYR A 23 -8.54 -9.56 -4.58
CA TYR A 23 -9.63 -10.54 -4.36
C TYR A 23 -9.52 -11.31 -3.04
N ALA A 24 -8.32 -11.68 -2.63
CA ALA A 24 -8.11 -12.47 -1.41
C ALA A 24 -8.25 -11.69 -0.10
N HIS A 25 -8.13 -10.36 -0.13
CA HIS A 25 -8.12 -9.57 1.10
C HIS A 25 -9.39 -9.71 1.95
N PRO A 26 -10.63 -9.62 1.39
CA PRO A 26 -11.84 -9.75 2.19
C PRO A 26 -12.08 -11.15 2.76
N VAL A 27 -11.46 -12.18 2.18
CA VAL A 27 -11.59 -13.58 2.65
C VAL A 27 -10.45 -14.03 3.57
N THR A 28 -9.39 -13.23 3.70
CA THR A 28 -8.24 -13.56 4.56
C THR A 28 -8.64 -13.78 6.03
N PRO A 29 -9.49 -12.94 6.66
CA PRO A 29 -9.98 -13.20 8.02
C PRO A 29 -10.68 -14.56 8.15
N THR A 30 -11.51 -14.89 7.18
CA THR A 30 -12.27 -16.16 7.17
C THR A 30 -11.35 -17.39 7.10
N ILE A 31 -10.27 -17.33 6.30
CA ILE A 31 -9.27 -18.42 6.25
C ILE A 31 -8.57 -18.59 7.60
N ILE A 32 -8.14 -17.51 8.23
CA ILE A 32 -7.41 -17.56 9.52
C ILE A 32 -8.28 -18.22 10.57
N GLN A 33 -9.57 -17.84 10.64
CA GLN A 33 -10.54 -18.47 11.55
C GLN A 33 -10.84 -19.94 11.19
N ALA A 34 -11.05 -20.24 9.90
CA ALA A 34 -11.36 -21.60 9.45
C ALA A 34 -10.20 -22.59 9.70
N LEU A 35 -8.95 -22.11 9.72
CA LEU A 35 -7.77 -22.90 10.04
C LEU A 35 -7.52 -22.99 11.56
N GLY A 36 -8.31 -22.31 12.40
CA GLY A 36 -8.10 -22.26 13.85
C GLY A 36 -6.77 -21.61 14.26
N LEU A 37 -6.24 -20.70 13.43
CA LEU A 37 -5.00 -20.02 13.72
C LEU A 37 -5.23 -18.89 14.73
N HIS A 38 -4.14 -18.49 15.41
CA HIS A 38 -4.20 -17.39 16.36
C HIS A 38 -4.58 -16.06 15.67
N ASP A 39 -5.30 -15.20 16.39
CA ASP A 39 -5.77 -13.91 15.86
C ASP A 39 -4.64 -13.01 15.36
N TYR A 40 -3.47 -13.03 16.00
CA TYR A 40 -2.32 -12.22 15.57
C TYR A 40 -1.87 -12.53 14.13
N MET A 41 -2.25 -13.69 13.59
CA MET A 41 -1.83 -14.13 12.26
C MET A 41 -2.32 -13.21 11.13
N PHE A 42 -3.46 -12.50 11.29
CA PHE A 42 -3.89 -11.58 10.23
C PHE A 42 -2.90 -10.42 10.03
N GLY A 43 -2.35 -9.89 11.13
CA GLY A 43 -1.34 -8.84 11.09
C GLY A 43 0.04 -9.36 10.70
N LEU A 44 0.46 -10.49 11.29
CA LEU A 44 1.76 -11.11 11.02
C LEU A 44 1.91 -11.56 9.57
N ALA A 45 0.86 -12.14 8.98
CA ALA A 45 0.87 -12.58 7.58
C ALA A 45 1.05 -11.40 6.61
N LEU A 46 0.38 -10.26 6.85
CA LEU A 46 0.57 -9.06 6.03
C LEU A 46 1.95 -8.45 6.27
N ALA A 47 2.40 -8.34 7.52
CA ALA A 47 3.73 -7.80 7.83
C ALA A 47 4.84 -8.59 7.15
N THR A 48 4.77 -9.93 7.17
CA THR A 48 5.71 -10.82 6.48
C THR A 48 5.76 -10.53 4.98
N MET A 49 4.60 -10.36 4.34
CA MET A 49 4.50 -9.99 2.94
C MET A 49 5.10 -8.60 2.66
N MET A 50 4.84 -7.61 3.53
CA MET A 50 5.36 -6.25 3.39
C MET A 50 6.87 -6.18 3.61
N ILE A 51 7.42 -6.94 4.56
CA ILE A 51 8.87 -7.06 4.77
C ILE A 51 9.54 -7.63 3.53
N ALA A 52 9.02 -8.73 2.98
CA ALA A 52 9.58 -9.31 1.77
C ALA A 52 9.47 -8.35 0.56
N ASN A 53 8.33 -7.66 0.39
CA ASN A 53 8.18 -6.62 -0.63
C ASN A 53 9.26 -5.54 -0.48
N PHE A 54 9.46 -5.01 0.72
CA PHE A 54 10.47 -4.00 1.00
C PHE A 54 11.89 -4.49 0.67
N LEU A 55 12.25 -5.67 1.15
CA LEU A 55 13.59 -6.24 0.97
C LEU A 55 13.92 -6.56 -0.50
N PHE A 56 12.93 -7.03 -1.28
CA PHE A 56 13.16 -7.47 -2.65
C PHE A 56 12.83 -6.41 -3.71
N SER A 57 12.22 -5.27 -3.37
CA SER A 57 11.97 -4.19 -4.34
C SER A 57 13.22 -3.65 -5.02
N PRO A 58 14.36 -3.38 -4.33
CA PRO A 58 15.59 -2.95 -4.97
C PRO A 58 16.20 -4.01 -5.91
N PHE A 59 16.10 -5.29 -5.54
CA PHE A 59 16.51 -6.42 -6.39
C PHE A 59 15.75 -6.40 -7.73
N TRP A 60 14.44 -6.26 -7.69
CA TRP A 60 13.61 -6.17 -8.89
C TRP A 60 13.90 -4.91 -9.71
N GLY A 61 14.20 -3.78 -9.05
CA GLY A 61 14.64 -2.55 -9.73
C GLY A 61 15.89 -2.77 -10.55
N LYS A 62 16.86 -3.50 -10.02
CA LYS A 62 18.09 -3.89 -10.74
C LYS A 62 17.80 -4.89 -11.87
N ILE A 63 17.04 -5.93 -11.58
CA ILE A 63 16.67 -6.95 -12.58
C ILE A 63 15.99 -6.32 -13.80
N ASN A 64 15.14 -5.32 -13.63
CA ASN A 64 14.43 -4.64 -14.71
C ASN A 64 15.38 -4.00 -15.75
N LEU A 65 16.58 -3.60 -15.35
CA LEU A 65 17.57 -3.05 -16.27
C LEU A 65 18.05 -4.09 -17.30
N TYR A 66 18.01 -5.39 -16.97
CA TYR A 66 18.55 -6.50 -17.76
C TYR A 66 17.46 -7.29 -18.49
N ILE A 67 16.35 -7.63 -17.81
CA ILE A 67 15.32 -8.51 -18.41
C ILE A 67 14.10 -7.74 -18.92
N SER A 68 14.02 -6.44 -18.71
CA SER A 68 12.90 -5.52 -18.96
C SER A 68 11.71 -5.69 -18.03
N SER A 69 11.01 -4.55 -17.81
CA SER A 69 9.81 -4.50 -16.97
C SER A 69 8.72 -5.48 -17.42
N ARG A 70 8.54 -5.71 -18.74
CA ARG A 70 7.52 -6.64 -19.25
C ARG A 70 7.74 -8.09 -18.80
N ARG A 71 9.02 -8.55 -18.77
CA ARG A 71 9.35 -9.91 -18.31
C ARG A 71 9.26 -10.02 -16.80
N SER A 72 9.75 -9.01 -16.08
CA SER A 72 9.62 -8.96 -14.62
C SER A 72 8.16 -8.97 -14.19
N LEU A 73 7.30 -8.18 -14.83
CA LEU A 73 5.86 -8.16 -14.54
C LEU A 73 5.22 -9.53 -14.78
N CYS A 74 5.57 -10.21 -15.89
CA CYS A 74 5.07 -11.56 -16.17
C CYS A 74 5.48 -12.55 -15.07
N ILE A 75 6.78 -12.63 -14.78
CA ILE A 75 7.33 -13.53 -13.75
C ILE A 75 6.69 -13.25 -12.39
N CYS A 76 6.61 -11.98 -12.02
CA CYS A 76 6.10 -11.58 -10.72
C CYS A 76 4.58 -11.79 -10.59
N CYS A 77 3.79 -11.54 -11.62
CA CYS A 77 2.35 -11.81 -11.58
C CYS A 77 2.06 -13.32 -11.46
N ILE A 78 2.78 -14.16 -12.20
CA ILE A 78 2.66 -15.62 -12.11
C ILE A 78 3.12 -16.08 -10.72
N GLY A 79 4.29 -15.63 -10.26
CA GLY A 79 4.82 -16.00 -8.95
C GLY A 79 3.90 -15.58 -7.79
N TYR A 80 3.30 -14.37 -7.88
CA TYR A 80 2.32 -13.92 -6.91
C TYR A 80 1.05 -14.79 -6.94
N GLY A 81 0.54 -15.14 -8.12
CA GLY A 81 -0.60 -16.04 -8.28
C GLY A 81 -0.35 -17.42 -7.66
N LEU A 82 0.82 -18.01 -7.90
CA LEU A 82 1.21 -19.29 -7.28
C LEU A 82 1.36 -19.19 -5.76
N ALA A 83 1.95 -18.10 -5.26
CA ALA A 83 2.05 -17.86 -3.82
C ALA A 83 0.67 -17.74 -3.16
N GLN A 84 -0.30 -17.12 -3.82
CA GLN A 84 -1.68 -17.01 -3.32
C GLN A 84 -2.40 -18.37 -3.31
N LEU A 85 -2.16 -19.23 -4.31
CA LEU A 85 -2.67 -20.62 -4.28
C LEU A 85 -2.04 -21.40 -3.14
N GLY A 86 -0.73 -21.28 -2.92
CA GLY A 86 -0.06 -21.91 -1.80
C GLY A 86 -0.61 -21.42 -0.45
N PHE A 87 -0.90 -20.13 -0.32
CA PHE A 87 -1.56 -19.58 0.86
C PHE A 87 -2.95 -20.20 1.08
N ALA A 88 -3.75 -20.37 0.03
CA ALA A 88 -5.05 -21.00 0.11
C ALA A 88 -4.98 -22.51 0.50
N CYS A 89 -3.86 -23.16 0.22
CA CYS A 89 -3.60 -24.56 0.58
C CYS A 89 -2.87 -24.71 1.93
N SER A 90 -2.58 -23.60 2.63
CA SER A 90 -1.89 -23.63 3.92
C SER A 90 -2.75 -24.27 4.99
N THR A 91 -2.12 -25.00 5.90
CA THR A 91 -2.76 -25.67 7.05
C THR A 91 -2.14 -25.29 8.38
N THR A 92 -1.00 -24.61 8.38
CA THR A 92 -0.26 -24.18 9.56
C THR A 92 0.18 -22.73 9.45
N GLU A 93 0.47 -22.09 10.59
CA GLU A 93 1.00 -20.72 10.63
C GLU A 93 2.29 -20.58 9.80
N LEU A 94 3.19 -21.55 9.91
CA LEU A 94 4.45 -21.53 9.15
C LEU A 94 4.20 -21.53 7.64
N THR A 95 3.31 -22.36 7.13
CA THR A 95 2.99 -22.41 5.70
C THR A 95 2.33 -21.13 5.23
N VAL A 96 1.44 -20.54 6.05
CA VAL A 96 0.87 -19.21 5.80
C VAL A 96 1.98 -18.16 5.65
N LEU A 97 2.93 -18.11 6.60
CA LEU A 97 4.01 -17.12 6.58
C LEU A 97 4.95 -17.33 5.40
N LEU A 98 5.30 -18.58 5.06
CA LEU A 98 6.15 -18.88 3.91
C LEU A 98 5.53 -18.42 2.60
N TYR A 99 4.24 -18.70 2.37
CA TYR A 99 3.57 -18.25 1.14
C TYR A 99 3.32 -16.73 1.13
N ARG A 100 3.11 -16.09 2.29
CA ARG A 100 3.04 -14.63 2.39
C ARG A 100 4.39 -13.96 2.13
N LEU A 101 5.49 -14.55 2.60
CA LEU A 101 6.83 -14.09 2.27
C LEU A 101 7.07 -14.19 0.76
N LEU A 102 6.76 -15.34 0.16
CA LEU A 102 6.89 -15.56 -1.28
C LEU A 102 6.03 -14.56 -2.08
N ALA A 103 4.79 -14.33 -1.67
CA ALA A 103 3.91 -13.32 -2.26
C ALA A 103 4.54 -11.92 -2.21
N GLY A 104 5.16 -11.54 -1.08
CA GLY A 104 5.83 -10.25 -0.90
C GLY A 104 7.01 -10.07 -1.85
N VAL A 105 7.82 -11.11 -2.06
CA VAL A 105 8.94 -11.08 -3.04
C VAL A 105 8.44 -10.67 -4.43
N PHE A 106 7.36 -11.28 -4.91
CA PHE A 106 6.83 -11.01 -6.24
C PHE A 106 6.04 -9.70 -6.31
N VAL A 107 5.27 -9.36 -5.29
CA VAL A 107 4.52 -8.09 -5.24
C VAL A 107 5.46 -6.89 -5.34
N GLY A 108 6.63 -6.94 -4.67
CA GLY A 108 7.66 -5.91 -4.80
C GLY A 108 8.10 -5.71 -6.24
N GLY A 109 8.29 -6.81 -6.98
CA GLY A 109 8.66 -6.75 -8.40
C GLY A 109 7.56 -6.17 -9.29
N ILE A 110 6.29 -6.44 -8.98
CA ILE A 110 5.18 -5.88 -9.76
C ILE A 110 5.12 -4.36 -9.61
N PHE A 111 5.12 -3.83 -8.37
CA PHE A 111 5.05 -2.39 -8.16
C PHE A 111 6.25 -1.64 -8.77
N VAL A 112 7.45 -2.19 -8.60
CA VAL A 112 8.64 -1.63 -9.24
C VAL A 112 8.55 -1.72 -10.77
N GLY A 113 8.11 -2.84 -11.33
CA GLY A 113 7.96 -3.03 -12.77
C GLY A 113 6.95 -2.08 -13.40
N LEU A 114 5.79 -1.86 -12.75
CA LEU A 114 4.77 -0.91 -13.21
C LEU A 114 5.30 0.52 -13.25
N LEU A 115 5.99 0.94 -12.18
CA LEU A 115 6.59 2.27 -12.08
C LEU A 115 7.68 2.46 -13.12
N THR A 116 8.63 1.51 -13.20
CA THR A 116 9.77 1.55 -14.13
C THR A 116 9.30 1.61 -15.58
N TYR A 117 8.30 0.80 -15.93
CA TYR A 117 7.76 0.81 -17.30
C TYR A 117 7.19 2.19 -17.69
N VAL A 118 6.42 2.82 -16.82
CA VAL A 118 5.87 4.16 -17.08
C VAL A 118 7.00 5.18 -17.25
N VAL A 119 7.99 5.16 -16.36
CA VAL A 119 9.12 6.12 -16.40
C VAL A 119 9.97 5.93 -17.64
N ASN A 120 10.24 4.69 -18.06
CA ASN A 120 11.11 4.40 -19.21
C ASN A 120 10.43 4.63 -20.57
N ILE A 121 9.11 4.45 -20.66
CA ILE A 121 8.39 4.49 -21.95
C ILE A 121 7.64 5.80 -22.17
N ALA A 122 7.22 6.48 -21.10
CA ALA A 122 6.53 7.76 -21.21
C ALA A 122 7.50 8.88 -21.59
N LYS A 123 7.02 9.80 -22.45
CA LYS A 123 7.74 11.04 -22.71
C LYS A 123 7.85 11.86 -21.41
N PRO A 124 8.93 12.64 -21.20
CA PRO A 124 9.11 13.42 -19.98
C PRO A 124 7.90 14.29 -19.62
N GLU A 125 7.27 14.92 -20.62
CA GLU A 125 6.07 15.75 -20.44
C GLU A 125 4.83 14.98 -19.97
N ASP A 126 4.72 13.68 -20.31
CA ASP A 126 3.57 12.81 -20.00
C ASP A 126 3.78 11.96 -18.72
N GLN A 127 5.01 11.84 -18.20
CA GLN A 127 5.34 10.96 -17.07
C GLN A 127 4.47 11.22 -15.85
N GLY A 128 4.36 12.48 -15.42
CA GLY A 128 3.54 12.85 -14.26
C GLY A 128 2.08 12.46 -14.42
N LYS A 129 1.52 12.68 -15.62
CA LYS A 129 0.14 12.29 -15.96
C LYS A 129 -0.06 10.78 -15.86
N TYR A 130 0.84 9.98 -16.45
CA TYR A 130 0.70 8.53 -16.46
C TYR A 130 0.96 7.90 -15.10
N LEU A 131 1.85 8.47 -14.29
CA LEU A 131 2.03 8.05 -12.89
C LEU A 131 0.77 8.32 -12.05
N THR A 132 0.12 9.47 -12.26
CA THR A 132 -1.15 9.79 -11.59
C THR A 132 -2.26 8.83 -12.02
N ILE A 133 -2.39 8.53 -13.33
CA ILE A 133 -3.35 7.53 -13.82
C ILE A 133 -3.07 6.15 -13.20
N SER A 134 -1.80 5.74 -13.12
CA SER A 134 -1.39 4.47 -12.48
C SER A 134 -1.84 4.39 -11.02
N ALA A 135 -1.59 5.45 -10.24
CA ALA A 135 -1.99 5.51 -8.84
C ALA A 135 -3.52 5.47 -8.68
N THR A 136 -4.25 6.18 -9.55
CA THR A 136 -5.72 6.17 -9.56
C THR A 136 -6.28 4.79 -9.89
N ILE A 137 -5.74 4.11 -10.91
CA ILE A 137 -6.14 2.75 -11.29
C ILE A 137 -5.91 1.79 -10.11
N GLN A 138 -4.74 1.83 -9.47
CA GLN A 138 -4.44 0.98 -8.32
C GLN A 138 -5.44 1.18 -7.19
N ALA A 139 -5.77 2.42 -6.86
CA ALA A 139 -6.71 2.73 -5.79
C ALA A 139 -8.15 2.29 -6.10
N VAL A 140 -8.66 2.68 -7.27
CA VAL A 140 -10.06 2.42 -7.67
C VAL A 140 -10.27 0.94 -7.99
N ALA A 141 -9.42 0.36 -8.84
CA ALA A 141 -9.53 -1.07 -9.17
C ALA A 141 -9.26 -1.95 -7.96
N GLY A 142 -8.35 -1.54 -7.05
CA GLY A 142 -8.15 -2.23 -5.77
C GLY A 142 -9.43 -2.31 -4.95
N ALA A 143 -10.16 -1.22 -4.80
CA ALA A 143 -11.42 -1.18 -4.06
C ALA A 143 -12.50 -2.08 -4.70
N PHE A 144 -12.63 -2.05 -6.03
CA PHE A 144 -13.52 -2.99 -6.73
C PHE A 144 -13.05 -4.44 -6.67
N GLY A 145 -11.73 -4.68 -6.58
CA GLY A 145 -11.16 -6.00 -6.32
C GLY A 145 -11.63 -6.58 -4.97
N TYR A 146 -11.66 -5.77 -3.91
CA TYR A 146 -12.26 -6.16 -2.64
C TYR A 146 -13.72 -6.54 -2.78
N LEU A 147 -14.50 -5.75 -3.54
CA LEU A 147 -15.92 -6.02 -3.78
C LEU A 147 -16.12 -7.38 -4.46
N ILE A 148 -15.44 -7.59 -5.59
CA ILE A 148 -15.53 -8.83 -6.37
C ILE A 148 -15.08 -10.03 -5.53
N GLY A 149 -13.92 -9.91 -4.85
CA GLY A 149 -13.37 -10.95 -3.98
C GLY A 149 -14.28 -11.29 -2.81
N GLY A 150 -14.96 -10.29 -2.23
CA GLY A 150 -15.94 -10.47 -1.17
C GLY A 150 -17.11 -11.31 -1.62
N PHE A 151 -17.71 -11.00 -2.77
CA PHE A 151 -18.84 -11.76 -3.33
C PHE A 151 -18.43 -13.19 -3.72
N ILE A 152 -17.30 -13.37 -4.41
CA ILE A 152 -16.84 -14.72 -4.76
C ILE A 152 -16.54 -15.52 -3.49
N GLY A 153 -15.95 -14.89 -2.49
CA GLY A 153 -15.55 -15.50 -1.22
C GLY A 153 -16.72 -16.00 -0.37
N GLU A 154 -17.88 -15.41 -0.53
CA GLU A 154 -19.10 -15.84 0.13
C GLU A 154 -19.58 -17.21 -0.38
N TYR A 155 -19.43 -17.46 -1.68
CA TYR A 155 -19.74 -18.75 -2.29
C TYR A 155 -18.64 -19.78 -2.06
N SER A 156 -17.37 -19.37 -2.22
CA SER A 156 -16.24 -20.27 -2.04
C SER A 156 -14.92 -19.52 -1.90
N ILE A 157 -14.29 -19.66 -0.74
CA ILE A 157 -12.96 -19.14 -0.48
C ILE A 157 -11.95 -19.72 -1.48
N ARG A 158 -12.02 -21.04 -1.73
CA ARG A 158 -11.12 -21.72 -2.69
C ARG A 158 -11.27 -21.15 -4.09
N ALA A 159 -12.50 -20.90 -4.57
CA ALA A 159 -12.75 -20.30 -5.87
C ALA A 159 -12.15 -18.90 -5.96
N THR A 160 -12.21 -18.09 -4.91
CA THR A 160 -11.61 -16.75 -4.87
C THR A 160 -10.12 -16.80 -5.18
N PHE A 161 -9.37 -17.70 -4.56
CA PHE A 161 -7.93 -17.83 -4.79
C PHE A 161 -7.58 -18.42 -6.16
N ILE A 162 -8.36 -19.38 -6.66
CA ILE A 162 -8.16 -19.95 -8.01
C ILE A 162 -8.39 -18.86 -9.07
N ILE A 163 -9.50 -18.09 -8.95
CA ILE A 163 -9.80 -16.98 -9.85
C ILE A 163 -8.73 -15.89 -9.73
N GLN A 164 -8.28 -15.57 -8.51
CA GLN A 164 -7.18 -14.62 -8.30
C GLN A 164 -5.91 -15.06 -9.02
N ALA A 165 -5.49 -16.30 -8.83
CA ALA A 165 -4.27 -16.81 -9.45
C ALA A 165 -4.39 -16.86 -10.99
N ALA A 166 -5.52 -17.31 -11.51
CA ALA A 166 -5.76 -17.36 -12.96
C ALA A 166 -5.74 -15.95 -13.58
N THR A 167 -6.40 -14.98 -12.94
CA THR A 167 -6.43 -13.59 -13.43
C THR A 167 -5.08 -12.88 -13.27
N LEU A 168 -4.31 -13.17 -12.23
CA LEU A 168 -2.93 -12.69 -12.07
C LEU A 168 -2.01 -13.28 -13.16
N CYS A 169 -2.09 -14.56 -13.43
CA CYS A 169 -1.34 -15.20 -14.53
C CYS A 169 -1.72 -14.57 -15.88
N LEU A 170 -3.01 -14.39 -16.14
CA LEU A 170 -3.49 -13.71 -17.34
C LEU A 170 -2.93 -12.29 -17.44
N ALA A 171 -2.98 -11.49 -16.37
CA ALA A 171 -2.40 -10.15 -16.35
C ALA A 171 -0.89 -10.18 -16.64
N GLY A 172 -0.16 -11.15 -16.08
CA GLY A 172 1.27 -11.35 -16.36
C GLY A 172 1.56 -11.61 -17.83
N ILE A 173 0.80 -12.51 -18.46
CA ILE A 173 0.92 -12.83 -19.90
C ILE A 173 0.56 -11.58 -20.73
N LEU A 174 -0.50 -10.86 -20.37
CA LEU A 174 -0.89 -9.63 -21.07
C LEU A 174 0.20 -8.55 -20.97
N PHE A 175 0.84 -8.37 -19.81
CA PHE A 175 1.98 -7.45 -19.69
C PHE A 175 3.12 -7.84 -20.62
N LEU A 176 3.43 -9.15 -20.73
CA LEU A 176 4.47 -9.63 -21.63
C LEU A 176 4.17 -9.32 -23.12
N LEU A 177 2.90 -9.39 -23.52
CA LEU A 177 2.45 -9.14 -24.90
C LEU A 177 2.30 -7.65 -25.22
N VAL A 178 1.76 -6.86 -24.29
CA VAL A 178 1.41 -5.46 -24.51
C VAL A 178 2.59 -4.52 -24.31
N CYS A 179 3.42 -4.76 -23.29
CA CYS A 179 4.54 -3.90 -22.94
C CYS A 179 5.71 -4.04 -23.92
N ARG A 180 6.39 -2.93 -24.17
CA ARG A 180 7.65 -2.95 -24.92
C ARG A 180 8.81 -3.45 -24.06
N ASN A 181 9.86 -3.88 -24.73
CA ASN A 181 11.15 -4.11 -24.10
C ASN A 181 11.75 -2.74 -23.74
N ASP A 182 11.98 -2.51 -22.47
CA ASP A 182 12.57 -1.30 -21.89
C ASP A 182 13.90 -1.59 -21.17
N ALA A 183 14.50 -2.76 -21.40
CA ALA A 183 15.82 -3.10 -20.89
C ALA A 183 16.88 -2.13 -21.44
N THR A 184 17.71 -1.58 -20.56
CA THR A 184 18.71 -0.58 -20.92
C THR A 184 20.13 -1.12 -20.92
N THR A 185 20.36 -2.26 -20.30
CA THR A 185 21.70 -2.85 -20.14
C THR A 185 21.80 -4.18 -20.88
N VAL A 186 22.85 -4.33 -21.69
CA VAL A 186 23.08 -5.52 -22.53
C VAL A 186 23.91 -6.58 -21.78
N THR A 187 24.79 -6.16 -20.88
CA THR A 187 25.65 -7.05 -20.11
C THR A 187 24.93 -7.65 -18.91
N LYS A 188 24.96 -8.97 -18.78
CA LYS A 188 24.35 -9.65 -17.61
C LYS A 188 25.20 -9.39 -16.38
N PRO A 189 24.60 -8.95 -15.25
CA PRO A 189 25.32 -8.77 -13.99
C PRO A 189 25.71 -10.11 -13.41
N SER A 190 26.77 -10.16 -12.62
CA SER A 190 27.05 -11.31 -11.79
C SER A 190 26.01 -11.39 -10.63
N ALA A 191 25.72 -12.59 -10.13
CA ALA A 191 24.83 -12.78 -9.00
C ALA A 191 25.29 -11.95 -7.76
N LYS A 192 26.60 -11.82 -7.58
CA LYS A 192 27.19 -11.01 -6.50
C LYS A 192 26.90 -9.51 -6.67
N GLU A 193 27.01 -8.98 -7.88
CA GLU A 193 26.69 -7.56 -8.18
C GLU A 193 25.19 -7.27 -7.98
N LEU A 194 24.32 -8.20 -8.35
CA LEU A 194 22.88 -8.06 -8.10
C LEU A 194 22.55 -7.98 -6.59
N LEU A 195 23.16 -8.86 -5.81
CA LEU A 195 22.91 -8.92 -4.35
C LEU A 195 23.51 -7.72 -3.62
N THR A 196 24.74 -7.31 -3.94
CA THR A 196 25.42 -6.20 -3.26
C THR A 196 24.82 -4.84 -3.60
N SER A 197 24.35 -4.66 -4.84
CA SER A 197 23.77 -3.37 -5.29
C SER A 197 22.28 -3.23 -4.98
N ALA A 198 21.62 -4.28 -4.49
CA ALA A 198 20.21 -4.30 -4.14
C ALA A 198 19.96 -4.16 -2.63
N ASN A 199 20.81 -3.38 -1.93
CA ASN A 199 20.65 -3.17 -0.49
C ASN A 199 19.34 -2.40 -0.17
N PRO A 200 18.33 -3.02 0.47
CA PRO A 200 17.06 -2.37 0.78
C PRO A 200 17.20 -1.26 1.83
N LEU A 201 18.28 -1.32 2.64
CA LEU A 201 18.55 -0.32 3.68
C LEU A 201 19.35 0.89 3.15
N GLN A 202 19.78 0.87 1.89
CA GLN A 202 20.59 1.95 1.31
C GLN A 202 19.91 3.32 1.45
N ALA A 203 18.59 3.40 1.26
CA ALA A 203 17.84 4.64 1.42
C ALA A 203 17.97 5.24 2.83
N PHE A 204 18.08 4.41 3.87
CA PHE A 204 18.27 4.87 5.24
C PHE A 204 19.71 5.34 5.50
N PHE A 205 20.70 4.69 4.91
CA PHE A 205 22.10 5.14 5.00
C PHE A 205 22.34 6.46 4.26
N ASP A 206 21.74 6.60 3.07
CA ASP A 206 21.82 7.81 2.26
C ASP A 206 21.09 8.99 2.91
N GLY A 207 20.13 8.73 3.80
CA GLY A 207 19.38 9.72 4.56
C GLY A 207 20.27 10.70 5.36
N LYS A 208 21.46 10.27 5.78
CA LYS A 208 22.40 11.12 6.53
C LYS A 208 22.80 12.41 5.77
N HIS A 209 22.79 12.40 4.44
CA HIS A 209 23.23 13.50 3.61
C HIS A 209 22.27 14.69 3.56
N PHE A 210 20.98 14.46 3.83
CA PHE A 210 19.96 15.52 3.79
C PHE A 210 19.17 15.68 5.09
N MET A 211 19.39 14.78 6.07
CA MET A 211 18.58 14.76 7.31
C MET A 211 18.79 16.03 8.13
N ASN A 212 17.70 16.73 8.37
CA ASN A 212 17.64 17.88 9.27
C ASN A 212 16.38 17.77 10.15
N LYS A 213 16.24 18.69 11.11
CA LYS A 213 15.10 18.69 12.06
C LYS A 213 13.73 18.66 11.36
N GLY A 214 13.57 19.39 10.25
CA GLY A 214 12.34 19.41 9.47
C GLY A 214 12.05 18.08 8.81
N PHE A 215 13.03 17.47 8.13
CA PHE A 215 12.90 16.15 7.54
C PHE A 215 12.66 15.06 8.58
N ALA A 216 13.36 15.12 9.73
CA ALA A 216 13.14 14.16 10.81
C ALA A 216 11.68 14.16 11.30
N LEU A 217 11.06 15.34 11.49
CA LEU A 217 9.65 15.46 11.86
C LEU A 217 8.70 14.97 10.76
N LEU A 218 8.99 15.27 9.48
CA LEU A 218 8.17 14.82 8.35
C LEU A 218 8.23 13.29 8.16
N PHE A 219 9.42 12.69 8.30
CA PHE A 219 9.56 11.23 8.19
C PHE A 219 8.98 10.51 9.39
N LEU A 220 9.09 11.07 10.60
CA LEU A 220 8.38 10.56 11.77
C LEU A 220 6.87 10.59 11.53
N LEU A 221 6.31 11.69 11.02
CA LEU A 221 4.90 11.78 10.62
C LEU A 221 4.54 10.72 9.58
N CYS A 222 5.40 10.51 8.57
CA CYS A 222 5.19 9.48 7.55
C CYS A 222 5.09 8.08 8.18
N ILE A 223 6.01 7.73 9.07
CA ILE A 223 6.00 6.44 9.78
C ILE A 223 4.72 6.31 10.63
N LEU A 224 4.41 7.31 11.45
CA LEU A 224 3.27 7.27 12.36
C LEU A 224 1.93 7.20 11.62
N ILE A 225 1.72 8.01 10.57
CA ILE A 225 0.49 7.99 9.78
C ILE A 225 0.30 6.65 9.07
N ASN A 226 1.37 6.08 8.50
CA ASN A 226 1.27 4.77 7.82
C ASN A 226 1.13 3.61 8.82
N PHE A 227 1.77 3.71 9.98
CA PHE A 227 1.52 2.80 11.10
C PHE A 227 0.03 2.79 11.46
N ALA A 228 -0.52 3.97 11.80
CA ALA A 228 -1.91 4.10 12.23
C ALA A 228 -2.90 3.59 11.17
N ASN A 229 -2.67 3.96 9.91
CA ASN A 229 -3.54 3.51 8.83
C ASN A 229 -3.49 1.99 8.62
N THR A 230 -2.29 1.40 8.58
CA THR A 230 -2.16 -0.04 8.35
C THR A 230 -2.70 -0.83 9.54
N ALA A 231 -2.44 -0.37 10.78
CA ALA A 231 -3.00 -0.98 11.98
C ALA A 231 -4.53 -0.90 11.98
N PHE A 232 -5.08 0.27 11.63
CA PHE A 232 -6.53 0.45 11.51
C PHE A 232 -7.14 -0.46 10.44
N ASP A 233 -6.56 -0.46 9.25
CA ASP A 233 -7.06 -1.24 8.10
C ASP A 233 -7.10 -2.74 8.39
N GLN A 234 -6.03 -3.27 8.98
CA GLN A 234 -5.95 -4.68 9.34
C GLN A 234 -6.91 -5.05 10.46
N ALA A 235 -6.93 -4.28 11.55
CA ALA A 235 -7.85 -4.51 12.66
C ALA A 235 -9.30 -4.38 12.21
N PHE A 236 -9.64 -3.37 11.40
CA PHE A 236 -10.98 -3.16 10.88
C PHE A 236 -11.45 -4.35 10.02
N ASN A 237 -10.60 -4.79 9.07
CA ASN A 237 -10.92 -5.93 8.20
C ASN A 237 -11.18 -7.21 9.01
N TYR A 238 -10.37 -7.47 10.02
CA TYR A 238 -10.54 -8.65 10.89
C TYR A 238 -11.74 -8.50 11.82
N TYR A 239 -11.95 -7.33 12.42
CA TYR A 239 -13.04 -7.00 13.33
C TYR A 239 -14.42 -7.15 12.69
N LEU A 240 -14.58 -6.80 11.41
CA LEU A 240 -15.82 -6.98 10.66
C LEU A 240 -16.23 -8.46 10.64
N LYS A 241 -15.29 -9.38 10.51
CA LYS A 241 -15.55 -10.81 10.49
C LYS A 241 -15.67 -11.40 11.88
N ASP A 242 -14.71 -11.06 12.76
CA ASP A 242 -14.55 -11.70 14.07
C ASP A 242 -15.59 -11.24 15.10
N GLN A 243 -15.82 -9.94 15.21
CA GLN A 243 -16.70 -9.36 16.23
C GLN A 243 -18.09 -8.98 15.71
N LEU A 244 -18.20 -8.60 14.44
CA LEU A 244 -19.48 -8.22 13.83
C LEU A 244 -20.09 -9.34 13.00
N GLU A 245 -19.38 -10.47 12.85
CA GLU A 245 -19.83 -11.68 12.13
C GLU A 245 -20.30 -11.39 10.68
N LEU A 246 -19.81 -10.29 10.08
CA LEU A 246 -20.20 -9.92 8.74
C LEU A 246 -19.54 -10.83 7.70
N THR A 247 -20.26 -11.10 6.63
CA THR A 247 -19.76 -11.93 5.53
C THR A 247 -18.70 -11.18 4.70
N SER A 248 -17.93 -11.92 3.92
CA SER A 248 -16.88 -11.34 3.07
C SER A 248 -17.43 -10.33 2.05
N SER A 249 -18.68 -10.48 1.60
CA SER A 249 -19.34 -9.54 0.70
C SER A 249 -19.58 -8.18 1.35
N TYR A 250 -20.00 -8.14 2.62
CA TYR A 250 -20.12 -6.87 3.36
C TYR A 250 -18.77 -6.15 3.48
N ASN A 251 -17.70 -6.90 3.78
CA ASN A 251 -16.35 -6.33 3.80
C ASN A 251 -15.98 -5.75 2.42
N GLY A 252 -16.27 -6.47 1.35
CA GLY A 252 -16.07 -6.01 -0.02
C GLY A 252 -16.85 -4.73 -0.35
N ILE A 253 -18.13 -4.65 0.03
CA ILE A 253 -18.98 -3.46 -0.18
C ILE A 253 -18.44 -2.26 0.57
N ILE A 254 -18.08 -2.43 1.85
CA ILE A 254 -17.53 -1.35 2.68
C ILE A 254 -16.23 -0.83 2.07
N LYS A 255 -15.33 -1.70 1.65
CA LYS A 255 -14.05 -1.30 1.03
C LYS A 255 -14.24 -0.63 -0.33
N ALA A 256 -15.21 -1.06 -1.13
CA ALA A 256 -15.57 -0.38 -2.37
C ALA A 256 -16.11 1.05 -2.10
N ALA A 257 -16.98 1.22 -1.11
CA ALA A 257 -17.47 2.53 -0.70
C ALA A 257 -16.32 3.44 -0.20
N VAL A 258 -15.41 2.90 0.62
CA VAL A 258 -14.18 3.59 1.05
C VAL A 258 -13.36 4.01 -0.15
N GLY A 259 -13.18 3.15 -1.15
CA GLY A 259 -12.42 3.45 -2.37
C GLY A 259 -13.03 4.60 -3.18
N ILE A 260 -14.36 4.61 -3.34
CA ILE A 260 -15.08 5.71 -4.04
C ILE A 260 -14.92 7.03 -3.26
N ILE A 261 -15.13 7.00 -1.95
CA ILE A 261 -15.00 8.18 -1.09
C ILE A 261 -13.55 8.71 -1.14
N THR A 262 -12.56 7.82 -1.03
CA THR A 262 -11.14 8.16 -1.16
C THR A 262 -10.85 8.83 -2.50
N PHE A 263 -11.36 8.30 -3.60
CA PHE A 263 -11.20 8.88 -4.91
C PHE A 263 -11.80 10.29 -4.99
N LEU A 264 -13.03 10.49 -4.51
CA LEU A 264 -13.67 11.80 -4.48
C LEU A 264 -12.89 12.80 -3.64
N PHE A 265 -12.46 12.43 -2.44
CA PHE A 265 -11.68 13.30 -1.56
C PHE A 265 -10.31 13.64 -2.14
N ASN A 266 -9.65 12.71 -2.81
CA ASN A 266 -8.36 12.97 -3.45
C ASN A 266 -8.47 13.89 -4.66
N THR A 267 -9.52 13.76 -5.47
CA THR A 267 -9.71 14.59 -6.65
C THR A 267 -10.26 15.99 -6.34
N THR A 268 -10.91 16.16 -5.22
CA THR A 268 -11.51 17.44 -4.79
C THR A 268 -10.73 18.11 -3.67
N LEU A 269 -10.89 17.60 -2.43
CA LEU A 269 -10.36 18.22 -1.21
C LEU A 269 -8.81 18.22 -1.19
N CYS A 270 -8.17 17.11 -1.55
CA CYS A 270 -6.71 17.03 -1.56
C CYS A 270 -6.10 18.01 -2.57
N VAL A 271 -6.64 18.07 -3.79
CA VAL A 271 -6.18 19.01 -4.82
C VAL A 271 -6.39 20.45 -4.36
N TRP A 272 -7.53 20.77 -3.73
CA TRP A 272 -7.81 22.09 -3.19
C TRP A 272 -6.81 22.46 -2.08
N ILE A 273 -6.56 21.54 -1.13
CA ILE A 273 -5.58 21.75 -0.04
C ILE A 273 -4.19 22.05 -0.64
N ILE A 274 -3.71 21.21 -1.56
CA ILE A 274 -2.37 21.36 -2.13
C ILE A 274 -2.21 22.68 -2.89
N LYS A 275 -3.26 23.14 -3.60
CA LYS A 275 -3.18 24.33 -4.44
C LYS A 275 -3.53 25.63 -3.71
N LYS A 276 -4.39 25.60 -2.72
CA LYS A 276 -5.04 26.81 -2.18
C LYS A 276 -4.83 27.06 -0.69
N THR A 277 -4.17 26.12 0.05
CA THR A 277 -4.03 26.26 1.49
C THR A 277 -2.57 26.19 1.96
N HIS A 278 -2.34 26.53 3.23
CA HIS A 278 -1.04 26.34 3.88
C HIS A 278 -0.87 24.87 4.27
N ARG A 279 -0.22 24.08 3.42
CA ARG A 279 -0.12 22.60 3.52
C ARG A 279 0.30 22.09 4.90
N PRO A 280 1.31 22.65 5.62
CA PRO A 280 1.67 22.19 6.97
C PRO A 280 0.55 22.35 7.98
N LEU A 281 -0.22 23.46 7.92
CA LEU A 281 -1.37 23.67 8.79
C LEU A 281 -2.50 22.69 8.45
N SER A 282 -2.79 22.51 7.17
CA SER A 282 -3.81 21.57 6.70
C SER A 282 -3.47 20.14 7.10
N LEU A 283 -2.20 19.74 7.05
CA LEU A 283 -1.75 18.43 7.53
C LEU A 283 -2.04 18.25 9.03
N THR A 284 -1.77 19.28 9.85
CA THR A 284 -2.09 19.26 11.29
C THR A 284 -3.60 19.07 11.53
N VAL A 285 -4.44 19.79 10.78
CA VAL A 285 -5.90 19.65 10.87
C VAL A 285 -6.35 18.25 10.45
N LEU A 286 -5.80 17.72 9.34
CA LEU A 286 -6.14 16.38 8.86
C LEU A 286 -5.83 15.29 9.88
N VAL A 287 -4.65 15.33 10.52
CA VAL A 287 -4.32 14.33 11.55
C VAL A 287 -5.16 14.50 12.81
N ALA A 288 -5.58 15.73 13.15
CA ALA A 288 -6.52 15.97 14.25
C ALA A 288 -7.92 15.39 13.94
N VAL A 289 -8.40 15.52 12.70
CA VAL A 289 -9.64 14.89 12.25
C VAL A 289 -9.52 13.36 12.29
N CYS A 290 -8.40 12.78 11.85
CA CYS A 290 -8.15 11.34 11.96
C CYS A 290 -8.15 10.87 13.42
N THR A 291 -7.53 11.65 14.34
CA THR A 291 -7.53 11.36 15.77
C THR A 291 -8.95 11.32 16.34
N LEU A 292 -9.72 12.38 16.07
CA LEU A 292 -11.10 12.47 16.55
C LEU A 292 -11.96 11.32 15.99
N SER A 293 -11.84 11.03 14.70
CA SER A 293 -12.56 9.92 14.07
C SER A 293 -12.17 8.57 14.68
N ALA A 294 -10.88 8.34 14.95
CA ALA A 294 -10.42 7.11 15.60
C ALA A 294 -10.94 6.97 17.03
N ILE A 295 -10.99 8.07 17.81
CA ILE A 295 -11.61 8.08 19.15
C ILE A 295 -13.11 7.77 19.05
N CYS A 296 -13.82 8.42 18.12
CA CYS A 296 -15.23 8.16 17.90
C CYS A 296 -15.49 6.69 17.53
N THR A 297 -14.60 6.06 16.71
CA THR A 297 -14.71 4.64 16.37
C THR A 297 -14.67 3.75 17.62
N LEU A 298 -13.81 4.07 18.60
CA LEU A 298 -13.72 3.34 19.87
C LEU A 298 -15.01 3.43 20.71
N MET A 299 -15.60 4.61 20.75
CA MET A 299 -16.75 4.90 21.62
C MET A 299 -18.08 4.43 21.04
N THR A 300 -18.11 3.95 19.81
CA THR A 300 -19.35 3.66 19.09
C THR A 300 -19.82 2.23 19.35
N PRO A 301 -20.99 2.03 19.99
CA PRO A 301 -21.53 0.69 20.28
C PRO A 301 -22.32 0.08 19.11
N LYS A 302 -22.84 0.90 18.18
CA LYS A 302 -23.70 0.46 17.07
C LYS A 302 -22.89 0.17 15.82
N THR A 303 -23.06 -1.02 15.22
CA THR A 303 -22.31 -1.48 14.03
C THR A 303 -22.32 -0.49 12.86
N TRP A 304 -23.50 0.02 12.48
CA TRP A 304 -23.58 0.94 11.36
C TRP A 304 -22.84 2.28 11.61
N LEU A 305 -22.87 2.75 12.86
CA LEU A 305 -22.17 3.99 13.24
C LEU A 305 -20.66 3.74 13.31
N PHE A 306 -20.21 2.57 13.82
CA PHE A 306 -18.81 2.15 13.80
C PHE A 306 -18.27 2.17 12.36
N ILE A 307 -18.99 1.56 11.41
CA ILE A 307 -18.59 1.54 10.00
C ILE A 307 -18.55 2.96 9.42
N SER A 308 -19.57 3.79 9.65
CA SER A 308 -19.64 5.14 9.12
C SER A 308 -18.50 6.05 9.61
N VAL A 309 -18.19 5.97 10.91
CA VAL A 309 -17.08 6.73 11.51
C VAL A 309 -15.73 6.20 11.01
N SER A 310 -15.60 4.89 10.82
CA SER A 310 -14.39 4.29 10.26
C SER A 310 -14.09 4.80 8.85
N VAL A 311 -15.11 5.05 8.03
CA VAL A 311 -14.95 5.66 6.69
C VAL A 311 -14.29 7.03 6.77
N LEU A 312 -14.55 7.83 7.82
CA LEU A 312 -13.89 9.14 8.02
C LEU A 312 -12.40 9.00 8.31
N VAL A 313 -11.99 7.94 9.03
CA VAL A 313 -10.56 7.63 9.24
C VAL A 313 -9.87 7.37 7.89
N TYR A 314 -10.48 6.55 7.04
CA TYR A 314 -9.96 6.27 5.70
C TYR A 314 -9.90 7.53 4.82
N ALA A 315 -10.94 8.35 4.84
CA ALA A 315 -10.98 9.60 4.08
C ALA A 315 -9.89 10.58 4.53
N GLY A 316 -9.71 10.75 5.84
CA GLY A 316 -8.67 11.60 6.41
C GLY A 316 -7.25 11.12 6.04
N TYR A 317 -6.99 9.80 6.16
CA TYR A 317 -5.73 9.22 5.74
C TYR A 317 -5.46 9.43 4.25
N SER A 318 -6.45 9.19 3.40
CA SER A 318 -6.29 9.25 1.95
C SER A 318 -5.84 10.64 1.46
N VAL A 319 -6.26 11.71 2.15
CA VAL A 319 -5.85 13.09 1.89
C VAL A 319 -4.51 13.42 2.56
N SER A 320 -4.26 12.88 3.76
CA SER A 320 -3.05 13.19 4.53
C SER A 320 -1.77 12.75 3.82
N ILE A 321 -1.77 11.60 3.15
CA ILE A 321 -0.59 11.05 2.48
C ILE A 321 -0.11 11.92 1.30
N PRO A 322 -0.94 12.29 0.30
CA PRO A 322 -0.51 13.17 -0.77
C PRO A 322 -0.10 14.58 -0.28
N VAL A 323 -0.79 15.11 0.74
CA VAL A 323 -0.43 16.39 1.34
C VAL A 323 0.94 16.30 2.01
N LEU A 324 1.21 15.28 2.83
CA LEU A 324 2.52 15.05 3.46
C LEU A 324 3.61 14.87 2.39
N GLN A 325 3.35 14.05 1.37
CA GLN A 325 4.29 13.83 0.27
C GLN A 325 4.64 15.13 -0.47
N SER A 326 3.65 16.00 -0.69
CA SER A 326 3.88 17.31 -1.30
C SER A 326 4.76 18.22 -0.42
N VAL A 327 4.55 18.21 0.91
CA VAL A 327 5.37 18.98 1.85
C VAL A 327 6.80 18.48 1.87
N VAL A 328 7.02 17.18 1.87
CA VAL A 328 8.36 16.56 1.78
C VAL A 328 9.06 16.93 0.47
N ALA A 329 8.33 16.85 -0.65
CA ALA A 329 8.87 17.15 -1.97
C ALA A 329 9.25 18.63 -2.14
N ASP A 330 8.46 19.55 -1.53
CA ASP A 330 8.77 20.99 -1.57
C ASP A 330 9.97 21.39 -0.70
N GLN A 331 10.24 20.62 0.36
CA GLN A 331 11.39 20.88 1.23
C GLN A 331 12.71 20.34 0.66
N ALA A 332 12.63 19.43 -0.32
CA ALA A 332 13.80 18.79 -0.91
C ALA A 332 14.47 19.69 -1.95
N ASP A 333 15.81 19.81 -1.85
CA ASP A 333 16.59 20.43 -2.91
C ASP A 333 16.42 19.64 -4.22
N PRO A 334 16.33 20.30 -5.38
CA PRO A 334 16.15 19.64 -6.67
C PRO A 334 17.15 18.51 -6.93
N ALA A 335 18.43 18.69 -6.54
CA ALA A 335 19.48 17.70 -6.70
C ALA A 335 19.31 16.45 -5.82
N GLN A 336 18.64 16.58 -4.67
CA GLN A 336 18.43 15.50 -3.68
C GLN A 336 17.03 14.94 -3.67
N LYS A 337 16.12 15.47 -4.48
CA LYS A 337 14.69 15.16 -4.45
C LYS A 337 14.41 13.66 -4.59
N ASN A 338 15.11 12.97 -5.50
CA ASN A 338 14.95 11.52 -5.69
C ASN A 338 15.37 10.73 -4.44
N LEU A 339 16.44 11.14 -3.80
CA LEU A 339 16.95 10.52 -2.57
C LEU A 339 15.98 10.71 -1.40
N VAL A 340 15.46 11.92 -1.22
CA VAL A 340 14.46 12.27 -0.22
C VAL A 340 13.16 11.47 -0.43
N MET A 341 12.71 11.33 -1.68
CA MET A 341 11.51 10.55 -2.00
C MET A 341 11.73 9.04 -1.83
N GLY A 342 12.94 8.55 -2.08
CA GLY A 342 13.33 7.16 -1.76
C GLY A 342 13.24 6.89 -0.27
N PHE A 343 13.76 7.78 0.56
CA PHE A 343 13.66 7.68 2.01
C PHE A 343 12.20 7.77 2.50
N TYR A 344 11.40 8.65 1.90
CA TYR A 344 9.96 8.76 2.18
C TYR A 344 9.24 7.42 1.97
N ASN A 345 9.50 6.73 0.85
CA ASN A 345 8.91 5.43 0.57
C ASN A 345 9.39 4.35 1.55
N ALA A 346 10.66 4.36 1.94
CA ALA A 346 11.20 3.46 2.95
C ALA A 346 10.56 3.70 4.33
N ALA A 347 10.40 4.96 4.74
CA ALA A 347 9.73 5.35 5.98
C ALA A 347 8.24 4.92 5.98
N LYS A 348 7.54 5.10 4.85
CA LYS A 348 6.18 4.62 4.63
C LYS A 348 6.08 3.11 4.83
N SER A 349 6.96 2.34 4.19
CA SER A 349 6.99 0.88 4.31
C SER A 349 7.25 0.43 5.74
N LEU A 350 8.20 1.08 6.42
CA LEU A 350 8.51 0.79 7.83
C LEU A 350 7.29 1.01 8.72
N GLY A 351 6.59 2.14 8.58
CA GLY A 351 5.36 2.42 9.32
C GLY A 351 4.29 1.35 9.08
N SER A 352 4.10 0.94 7.82
CA SER A 352 3.11 -0.09 7.46
C SER A 352 3.45 -1.46 8.04
N VAL A 353 4.72 -1.87 8.03
CA VAL A 353 5.16 -3.15 8.62
C VAL A 353 4.88 -3.17 10.12
N ILE A 354 5.34 -2.12 10.84
CA ILE A 354 5.15 -2.04 12.30
C ILE A 354 3.66 -1.96 12.64
N GLY A 355 2.87 -1.18 11.87
CA GLY A 355 1.43 -1.06 12.05
C GLY A 355 0.69 -2.38 11.88
N SER A 356 1.07 -3.19 10.88
CA SER A 356 0.48 -4.51 10.65
C SER A 356 0.80 -5.49 11.79
N LEU A 357 2.06 -5.52 12.24
CA LEU A 357 2.45 -6.33 13.39
C LEU A 357 1.68 -5.93 14.66
N ALA A 358 1.67 -4.62 14.95
CA ALA A 358 0.98 -4.08 16.12
C ALA A 358 -0.51 -4.44 16.09
N ALA A 359 -1.18 -4.32 14.93
CA ALA A 359 -2.58 -4.68 14.79
C ALA A 359 -2.84 -6.12 15.21
N GLY A 360 -2.05 -7.08 14.71
CA GLY A 360 -2.24 -8.49 15.02
C GLY A 360 -2.01 -8.81 16.49
N PHE A 361 -0.85 -8.45 17.03
CA PHE A 361 -0.50 -8.78 18.42
C PHE A 361 -1.37 -8.05 19.45
N ILE A 362 -1.72 -6.78 19.20
CA ILE A 362 -2.59 -6.02 20.11
C ILE A 362 -4.03 -6.52 20.04
N TYR A 363 -4.51 -6.94 18.87
CA TYR A 363 -5.84 -7.52 18.72
C TYR A 363 -6.01 -8.81 19.52
N ALA A 364 -4.99 -9.66 19.54
CA ALA A 364 -4.98 -10.90 20.32
C ALA A 364 -5.15 -10.67 21.84
N LEU A 365 -4.81 -9.48 22.35
CA LEU A 365 -5.07 -9.12 23.74
C LEU A 365 -6.53 -8.68 23.95
N HIS A 366 -7.05 -7.85 23.06
CA HIS A 366 -8.45 -7.43 23.05
C HIS A 366 -8.81 -6.76 21.71
N ALA A 367 -9.96 -7.13 21.13
CA ALA A 367 -10.37 -6.71 19.77
C ALA A 367 -10.44 -5.19 19.55
N LYS A 368 -10.70 -4.38 20.57
CA LYS A 368 -10.76 -2.91 20.47
C LYS A 368 -9.42 -2.21 20.71
N LEU A 369 -8.42 -2.88 21.28
CA LEU A 369 -7.12 -2.25 21.59
C LEU A 369 -6.37 -1.71 20.36
N PRO A 370 -6.39 -2.34 19.17
CA PRO A 370 -5.76 -1.75 17.99
C PRO A 370 -6.35 -0.37 17.63
N PHE A 371 -7.66 -0.18 17.78
CA PHE A 371 -8.30 1.11 17.51
C PHE A 371 -7.89 2.17 18.53
N ALA A 372 -7.70 1.77 19.80
CA ALA A 372 -7.15 2.67 20.84
C ALA A 372 -5.70 3.05 20.53
N CYS A 373 -4.88 2.08 20.12
CA CYS A 373 -3.51 2.33 19.67
C CYS A 373 -3.48 3.31 18.48
N VAL A 374 -4.35 3.13 17.49
CA VAL A 374 -4.47 4.02 16.33
C VAL A 374 -4.84 5.45 16.77
N ALA A 375 -5.82 5.61 17.67
CA ALA A 375 -6.20 6.92 18.21
C ALA A 375 -5.02 7.61 18.93
N LEU A 376 -4.26 6.84 19.71
CA LEU A 376 -3.04 7.33 20.39
C LEU A 376 -1.98 7.78 19.37
N ILE A 377 -1.70 6.97 18.36
CA ILE A 377 -0.68 7.26 17.34
C ILE A 377 -1.06 8.49 16.51
N TYR A 378 -2.33 8.61 16.07
CA TYR A 378 -2.80 9.84 15.43
C TYR A 378 -2.73 11.04 16.38
N GLY A 379 -3.00 10.85 17.68
CA GLY A 379 -2.81 11.87 18.72
C GLY A 379 -1.37 12.37 18.79
N ILE A 380 -0.37 11.45 18.70
CA ILE A 380 1.06 11.80 18.64
C ILE A 380 1.43 12.51 17.33
N CYS A 381 0.71 12.25 16.24
CA CYS A 381 0.92 13.00 15.00
C CYS A 381 0.63 14.49 15.13
N ILE A 382 -0.30 14.90 16.02
CA ILE A 382 -0.66 16.31 16.21
C ILE A 382 0.53 17.16 16.69
N PRO A 383 1.17 16.87 17.84
CA PRO A 383 2.33 17.64 18.28
C PRO A 383 3.51 17.52 17.31
N THR A 384 3.68 16.41 16.62
CA THR A 384 4.72 16.23 15.59
C THR A 384 4.47 17.17 14.40
N ALA A 385 3.22 17.27 13.92
CA ALA A 385 2.83 18.17 12.83
C ALA A 385 2.93 19.65 13.25
N LEU A 386 2.54 19.97 14.47
CA LEU A 386 2.70 21.32 15.03
C LEU A 386 4.19 21.69 15.17
N GLY A 387 5.02 20.76 15.63
CA GLY A 387 6.47 20.96 15.69
C GLY A 387 7.06 21.29 14.33
N TYR A 388 6.64 20.59 13.28
CA TYR A 388 7.04 20.92 11.91
C TYR A 388 6.49 22.28 11.44
N LEU A 389 5.24 22.60 11.76
CA LEU A 389 4.63 23.89 11.42
C LEU A 389 5.40 25.07 12.03
N ILE A 390 5.80 24.96 13.31
CA ILE A 390 6.60 25.98 14.01
C ILE A 390 8.01 26.08 13.38
N PHE A 391 8.64 24.95 13.09
CA PHE A 391 9.95 24.90 12.43
C PHE A 391 9.92 25.57 11.05
N SER A 392 8.88 25.28 10.25
CA SER A 392 8.75 25.83 8.90
C SER A 392 8.51 27.36 8.90
N LYS A 393 7.82 27.90 9.92
CA LYS A 393 7.63 29.36 10.07
C LYS A 393 8.93 30.10 10.43
N LYS A 394 9.83 29.48 11.20
CA LYS A 394 11.12 30.11 11.57
C LYS A 394 12.12 30.18 10.41
N ARG A 395 11.88 29.45 9.35
CA ARG A 395 12.78 29.35 8.19
C ARG A 395 12.36 30.25 7.00
N ARG A 396 11.15 30.80 7.07
CA ARG A 396 10.64 31.87 6.20
C ARG A 396 10.94 33.23 6.79
#